data_a75ee629a0503c625942e7efacab9d11
#
_entry.id   a75ee629a0503c625942e7efacab9d11
#
_cell.length_a   1.000
_cell.length_b   1.000
_cell.length_c   1.000
_cell.angle_alpha   90.00
_cell.angle_beta   90.00
_cell.angle_gamma   90.00
#
_symmetry.space_group_name_H-M   'P 1'
#
loop_
_entity.id
_entity.type
_entity.pdbx_description
1 polymer ?
#
loop_
_entity_poly.entity_id
_entity_poly.type
_entity_poly.pdbx_seq_one_letter_code
_entity_poly.pdbx_strand_id
1 'polypeptide(L)'
;AIEEVLANAVYHKSYERRSPIEVNIRLDQIEVLSFPGPLPPVDNKMLKKKRIVSREYRNRRIGDFLKELQLTEGRATGFPKIYDAMKRNGSQEPKFETDDERCYFLAVLPVHADMENRGLAGGQAKGQAKGQAKEIELSDTEKAILELLSEGPCSTEEIVKELGLTKRTGALQRTLKGLLEREIIQYLYPETPRHPGQKYVLNTDK
;
A
#
# COMPACT_ATOMS: atom_id res chain seq x y z
N ALA A 1 10.54 14.48 2.16
CA ALA A 1 9.34 13.93 2.81
C ALA A 1 9.58 12.51 3.30
N ILE A 2 9.88 11.57 2.39
CA ILE A 2 10.03 10.13 2.73
C ILE A 2 11.07 9.92 3.85
N GLU A 3 12.28 10.48 3.71
CA GLU A 3 13.34 10.39 4.73
C GLU A 3 12.85 10.83 6.11
N GLU A 4 12.17 11.98 6.20
CA GLU A 4 11.65 12.51 7.46
C GLU A 4 10.55 11.62 8.05
N VAL A 5 9.67 11.04 7.21
CA VAL A 5 8.65 10.10 7.68
C VAL A 5 9.28 8.83 8.21
N LEU A 6 10.29 8.27 7.54
CA LEU A 6 11.01 7.09 7.98
C LEU A 6 11.81 7.36 9.27
N ALA A 7 12.51 8.50 9.35
CA ALA A 7 13.21 8.91 10.57
C ALA A 7 12.25 9.02 11.75
N ASN A 8 11.07 9.63 11.55
CA ASN A 8 10.03 9.70 12.57
C ASN A 8 9.50 8.32 12.98
N ALA A 9 9.26 7.42 12.02
CA ALA A 9 8.82 6.06 12.32
C ALA A 9 9.85 5.32 13.18
N VAL A 10 11.15 5.40 12.84
CA VAL A 10 12.26 4.81 13.61
C VAL A 10 12.36 5.46 15.00
N TYR A 11 12.23 6.78 15.08
CA TYR A 11 12.38 7.54 16.30
C TYR A 11 11.25 7.25 17.32
N HIS A 12 10.01 7.04 16.83
CA HIS A 12 8.83 6.93 17.67
C HIS A 12 8.31 5.50 17.87
N LYS A 13 8.79 4.52 17.10
CA LYS A 13 8.45 3.10 17.25
C LYS A 13 8.77 2.58 18.65
N SER A 14 7.99 1.63 19.17
CA SER A 14 8.39 0.81 20.32
C SER A 14 9.24 -0.37 19.85
N TYR A 15 10.44 -0.49 20.40
CA TYR A 15 11.34 -1.62 20.16
C TYR A 15 11.06 -2.81 21.07
N GLU A 16 10.19 -2.64 22.06
CA GLU A 16 9.67 -3.74 22.90
C GLU A 16 8.60 -4.56 22.16
N ARG A 17 7.90 -3.92 21.21
CA ARG A 17 6.94 -4.60 20.36
C ARG A 17 7.65 -5.23 19.15
N ARG A 18 7.25 -6.48 18.82
CA ARG A 18 7.81 -7.20 17.67
C ARG A 18 7.31 -6.69 16.31
N SER A 19 6.28 -5.82 16.31
CA SER A 19 5.71 -5.26 15.07
C SER A 19 6.78 -4.47 14.30
N PRO A 20 7.03 -4.76 13.02
CA PRO A 20 7.96 -3.99 12.20
C PRO A 20 7.39 -2.61 11.85
N ILE A 21 8.23 -1.74 11.30
CA ILE A 21 7.76 -0.61 10.50
C ILE A 21 7.42 -1.17 9.12
N GLU A 22 6.22 -0.88 8.63
CA GLU A 22 5.75 -1.33 7.34
C GLU A 22 5.76 -0.16 6.35
N VAL A 23 6.34 -0.39 5.17
CA VAL A 23 6.37 0.59 4.08
C VAL A 23 5.67 -0.02 2.87
N ASN A 24 4.51 0.51 2.54
CA ASN A 24 3.71 0.09 1.40
C ASN A 24 3.83 1.13 0.28
N ILE A 25 4.37 0.74 -0.85
CA ILE A 25 4.48 1.58 -2.05
C ILE A 25 3.37 1.16 -3.01
N ARG A 26 2.42 2.07 -3.23
CA ARG A 26 1.29 1.91 -4.16
C ARG A 26 1.49 2.81 -5.37
N LEU A 27 0.62 2.68 -6.36
CA LEU A 27 0.68 3.50 -7.57
C LEU A 27 0.38 4.97 -7.30
N ASP A 28 -0.46 5.25 -6.31
CA ASP A 28 -0.99 6.55 -5.96
C ASP A 28 -0.40 7.15 -4.68
N GLN A 29 0.25 6.34 -3.84
CA GLN A 29 0.78 6.80 -2.55
C GLN A 29 1.85 5.88 -1.95
N ILE A 30 2.60 6.43 -1.00
CA ILE A 30 3.49 5.67 -0.12
C ILE A 30 2.90 5.74 1.29
N GLU A 31 2.73 4.59 1.93
CA GLU A 31 2.27 4.46 3.30
C GLU A 31 3.40 3.99 4.20
N VAL A 32 3.56 4.63 5.35
CA VAL A 32 4.50 4.19 6.39
C VAL A 32 3.72 3.99 7.68
N LEU A 33 3.64 2.75 8.13
CA LEU A 33 2.93 2.34 9.32
C LEU A 33 3.92 1.94 10.42
N SER A 34 3.72 2.46 11.62
CA SER A 34 4.55 2.14 12.80
C SER A 34 3.72 1.94 14.06
N PHE A 35 4.28 1.20 15.02
CA PHE A 35 3.61 0.81 16.26
C PHE A 35 4.47 1.13 17.49
N PRO A 36 3.82 1.55 18.59
CA PRO A 36 2.47 2.06 18.70
C PRO A 36 2.34 3.46 18.08
N GLY A 37 1.17 4.06 18.19
CA GLY A 37 0.93 5.43 17.78
C GLY A 37 1.69 6.48 18.62
N PRO A 38 1.42 7.77 18.38
CA PRO A 38 2.15 8.86 19.02
C PRO A 38 1.93 8.89 20.54
N LEU A 39 2.91 9.44 21.27
CA LEU A 39 2.74 9.67 22.70
C LEU A 39 1.69 10.76 22.97
N PRO A 40 0.96 10.69 24.10
CA PRO A 40 0.11 11.78 24.52
C PRO A 40 0.90 13.10 24.62
N PRO A 41 0.32 14.26 24.36
CA PRO A 41 -1.10 14.51 24.05
C PRO A 41 -1.46 14.40 22.55
N VAL A 42 -0.57 13.90 21.69
CA VAL A 42 -0.81 13.86 20.24
C VAL A 42 -1.96 12.90 19.92
N ASP A 43 -2.97 13.41 19.24
CA ASP A 43 -4.18 12.71 18.80
C ASP A 43 -4.49 13.01 17.33
N ASN A 44 -5.54 12.40 16.78
CA ASN A 44 -5.97 12.65 15.41
C ASN A 44 -6.30 14.11 15.10
N LYS A 45 -6.80 14.88 16.08
CA LYS A 45 -7.10 16.29 15.88
C LYS A 45 -5.82 17.11 15.75
N MET A 46 -4.78 16.75 16.52
CA MET A 46 -3.46 17.38 16.42
C MET A 46 -2.74 16.96 15.15
N LEU A 47 -2.86 15.69 14.71
CA LEU A 47 -2.23 15.20 13.48
C LEU A 47 -2.75 15.90 12.21
N LYS A 48 -3.97 16.41 12.23
CA LYS A 48 -4.53 17.22 11.13
C LYS A 48 -3.93 18.64 11.04
N LYS A 49 -3.17 19.07 12.06
CA LYS A 49 -2.50 20.38 12.04
C LYS A 49 -1.15 20.27 11.34
N LYS A 50 -0.81 21.25 10.52
CA LYS A 50 0.49 21.30 9.81
C LYS A 50 1.69 21.43 10.76
N ARG A 51 1.46 21.83 12.00
CA ARG A 51 2.46 21.95 13.05
C ARG A 51 1.98 21.29 14.33
N ILE A 52 2.72 20.27 14.77
CA ILE A 52 2.49 19.60 16.04
C ILE A 52 3.51 20.11 17.05
N VAL A 53 3.03 20.61 18.18
CA VAL A 53 3.89 21.05 19.29
C VAL A 53 3.86 19.96 20.35
N SER A 54 4.66 18.92 20.15
CA SER A 54 4.95 17.90 21.15
C SER A 54 6.45 17.65 21.14
N ARG A 55 7.04 17.50 22.33
CA ARG A 55 8.47 17.20 22.52
C ARG A 55 8.68 15.88 23.24
N GLU A 56 7.66 15.05 23.29
CA GLU A 56 7.74 13.72 23.86
C GLU A 56 8.27 12.74 22.80
N TYR A 57 9.40 12.13 23.11
CA TYR A 57 10.09 11.21 22.22
C TYR A 57 10.28 9.87 22.91
N ARG A 58 9.89 8.78 22.23
CA ARG A 58 10.00 7.43 22.80
C ARG A 58 11.45 6.96 22.88
N ASN A 59 12.23 7.22 21.84
CA ASN A 59 13.62 6.70 21.74
C ASN A 59 14.63 7.84 21.61
N ARG A 60 14.89 8.57 22.70
CA ARG A 60 15.80 9.72 22.69
C ARG A 60 17.19 9.39 22.15
N ARG A 61 17.79 8.28 22.56
CA ARG A 61 19.13 7.87 22.09
C ARG A 61 19.16 7.62 20.58
N ILE A 62 18.10 7.02 20.04
CA ILE A 62 17.98 6.85 18.58
C ILE A 62 17.85 8.21 17.91
N GLY A 63 17.10 9.13 18.50
CA GLY A 63 16.98 10.49 18.00
C GLY A 63 18.32 11.24 17.98
N ASP A 64 19.14 11.11 19.02
CA ASP A 64 20.47 11.69 19.07
C ASP A 64 21.36 11.10 17.97
N PHE A 65 21.33 9.79 17.76
CA PHE A 65 22.06 9.12 16.70
C PHE A 65 21.58 9.55 15.29
N LEU A 66 20.28 9.64 15.07
CA LEU A 66 19.72 10.13 13.80
C LEU A 66 20.12 11.59 13.52
N LYS A 67 20.28 12.39 14.58
CA LYS A 67 20.76 13.76 14.47
C LYS A 67 22.24 13.82 14.09
N GLU A 68 23.09 12.98 14.69
CA GLU A 68 24.51 12.85 14.30
C GLU A 68 24.67 12.46 12.83
N LEU A 69 23.79 11.58 12.33
CA LEU A 69 23.70 11.21 10.92
C LEU A 69 23.04 12.27 10.02
N GLN A 70 22.65 13.43 10.56
CA GLN A 70 21.94 14.50 9.86
C GLN A 70 20.59 14.10 9.24
N LEU A 71 20.01 12.98 9.68
CA LEU A 71 18.71 12.47 9.23
C LEU A 71 17.53 13.16 9.93
N THR A 72 17.76 13.85 11.05
CA THR A 72 16.75 14.67 11.76
C THR A 72 17.40 15.84 12.45
N GLU A 73 16.67 16.96 12.60
CA GLU A 73 17.17 18.14 13.33
C GLU A 73 16.80 18.14 14.82
N GLY A 74 15.92 17.25 15.26
CA GLY A 74 15.51 17.17 16.67
C GLY A 74 14.75 18.39 17.22
N ARG A 75 14.22 19.27 16.36
CA ARG A 75 13.60 20.55 16.74
C ARG A 75 12.09 20.61 16.55
N ALA A 76 11.40 19.47 16.48
CA ALA A 76 9.96 19.38 16.15
C ALA A 76 9.59 20.07 14.80
N THR A 77 10.50 20.05 13.84
CA THR A 77 10.33 20.63 12.50
C THR A 77 9.89 19.59 11.46
N GLY A 78 9.77 18.32 11.83
CA GLY A 78 9.52 17.21 10.92
C GLY A 78 8.24 17.37 10.11
N PHE A 79 7.11 17.64 10.77
CA PHE A 79 5.83 17.82 10.08
C PHE A 79 5.86 18.99 9.07
N PRO A 80 6.25 20.21 9.44
CA PRO A 80 6.41 21.30 8.48
C PRO A 80 7.29 20.92 7.28
N LYS A 81 8.43 20.26 7.52
CA LYS A 81 9.34 19.81 6.45
C LYS A 81 8.68 18.84 5.48
N ILE A 82 7.88 17.89 6.00
CA ILE A 82 7.15 16.96 5.16
C ILE A 82 6.15 17.70 4.27
N TYR A 83 5.33 18.60 4.85
CA TYR A 83 4.37 19.42 4.10
C TYR A 83 5.06 20.28 3.04
N ASP A 84 6.16 20.95 3.39
CA ASP A 84 6.92 21.80 2.45
C ASP A 84 7.56 20.98 1.33
N ALA A 85 8.07 19.80 1.64
CA ALA A 85 8.66 18.91 0.64
C ALA A 85 7.59 18.37 -0.33
N MET A 86 6.42 17.97 0.16
CA MET A 86 5.29 17.55 -0.68
C MET A 86 4.80 18.67 -1.57
N LYS A 87 4.64 19.87 -1.01
CA LYS A 87 4.25 21.07 -1.77
C LYS A 87 5.27 21.41 -2.87
N ARG A 88 6.57 21.41 -2.56
CA ARG A 88 7.63 21.66 -3.55
C ARG A 88 7.67 20.62 -4.66
N ASN A 89 7.32 19.39 -4.32
CA ASN A 89 7.22 18.30 -5.30
C ASN A 89 5.95 18.37 -6.16
N GLY A 90 4.98 19.26 -5.85
CA GLY A 90 3.69 19.31 -6.55
C GLY A 90 2.74 18.16 -6.18
N SER A 91 3.03 17.42 -5.13
CA SER A 91 2.17 16.36 -4.61
C SER A 91 1.04 16.92 -3.74
N GLN A 92 -0.02 16.15 -3.55
CA GLN A 92 -1.06 16.45 -2.59
C GLN A 92 -0.50 16.51 -1.15
N GLU A 93 -1.24 17.12 -0.23
CA GLU A 93 -0.82 17.19 1.17
C GLU A 93 -0.72 15.79 1.79
N PRO A 94 0.31 15.56 2.63
CA PRO A 94 0.45 14.31 3.36
C PRO A 94 -0.69 14.15 4.37
N LYS A 95 -1.05 12.90 4.67
CA LYS A 95 -2.04 12.58 5.70
C LYS A 95 -1.37 11.79 6.81
N PHE A 96 -1.76 12.09 8.04
CA PHE A 96 -1.28 11.40 9.23
C PHE A 96 -2.47 11.01 10.08
N GLU A 97 -2.48 9.76 10.56
CA GLU A 97 -3.56 9.26 11.39
C GLU A 97 -3.08 8.30 12.47
N THR A 98 -3.89 8.18 13.49
CA THR A 98 -3.80 7.19 14.56
C THR A 98 -5.23 6.85 15.02
N ASP A 99 -5.42 5.77 15.77
CA ASP A 99 -6.69 5.49 16.47
C ASP A 99 -6.77 6.24 17.81
N ASP A 100 -7.93 6.18 18.45
CA ASP A 100 -8.16 6.84 19.75
C ASP A 100 -7.28 6.23 20.85
N GLU A 101 -6.94 4.95 20.74
CA GLU A 101 -6.06 4.23 21.65
C GLU A 101 -4.56 4.42 21.36
N ARG A 102 -4.23 5.09 20.27
CA ARG A 102 -2.85 5.27 19.78
C ARG A 102 -2.11 3.97 19.57
N CYS A 103 -2.78 2.97 19.00
CA CYS A 103 -2.19 1.67 18.72
C CYS A 103 -1.22 1.69 17.56
N TYR A 104 -1.42 2.58 16.59
CA TYR A 104 -0.58 2.74 15.40
C TYR A 104 -0.40 4.22 15.03
N PHE A 105 0.59 4.47 14.18
CA PHE A 105 0.75 5.73 13.46
C PHE A 105 0.93 5.43 11.98
N LEU A 106 0.08 6.01 11.14
CA LEU A 106 0.13 5.89 9.69
C LEU A 106 0.43 7.25 9.07
N ALA A 107 1.47 7.29 8.25
CA ALA A 107 1.78 8.41 7.38
C ALA A 107 1.51 8.02 5.92
N VAL A 108 0.72 8.82 5.21
CA VAL A 108 0.38 8.65 3.80
C VAL A 108 0.94 9.82 3.01
N LEU A 109 1.80 9.51 2.04
CA LEU A 109 2.43 10.46 1.13
C LEU A 109 1.88 10.21 -0.28
N PRO A 110 0.92 11.02 -0.77
CA PRO A 110 0.43 10.91 -2.14
C PRO A 110 1.54 11.17 -3.17
N VAL A 111 1.52 10.47 -4.29
CA VAL A 111 2.46 10.70 -5.39
C VAL A 111 2.19 12.04 -6.09
N HIS A 112 3.13 12.47 -6.94
CA HIS A 112 2.96 13.66 -7.77
C HIS A 112 1.80 13.45 -8.77
N ALA A 113 0.99 14.48 -9.00
CA ALA A 113 -0.16 14.42 -9.89
C ALA A 113 0.19 13.96 -11.33
N ASP A 114 1.38 14.31 -11.83
CA ASP A 114 1.85 13.85 -13.14
C ASP A 114 2.14 12.34 -13.17
N MET A 115 2.42 11.72 -12.03
CA MET A 115 2.60 10.28 -11.94
C MET A 115 1.26 9.55 -11.95
N GLU A 116 0.21 10.13 -11.37
CA GLU A 116 -1.16 9.63 -11.53
C GLU A 116 -1.55 9.64 -13.02
N ASN A 117 -1.23 10.72 -13.75
CA ASN A 117 -1.51 10.85 -15.18
C ASN A 117 -0.64 9.93 -16.05
N ARG A 118 0.62 9.65 -15.68
CA ARG A 118 1.50 8.70 -16.38
C ARG A 118 1.13 7.25 -16.12
N GLY A 119 0.63 6.94 -14.93
CA GLY A 119 0.02 5.64 -14.61
C GLY A 119 -1.24 5.39 -15.43
N LEU A 120 -1.97 6.44 -15.80
CA LEU A 120 -3.17 6.39 -16.64
C LEU A 120 -2.86 6.25 -18.15
N ALA A 121 -1.66 6.66 -18.60
CA ALA A 121 -1.23 6.47 -20.00
C ALA A 121 -0.63 5.08 -20.27
N GLY A 122 -0.36 4.29 -19.22
CA GLY A 122 0.21 2.94 -19.28
C GLY A 122 -0.64 1.85 -18.64
N GLY A 123 -1.93 2.08 -18.41
CA GLY A 123 -2.84 1.11 -17.80
C GLY A 123 -3.84 1.80 -16.88
N GLN A 124 -5.08 1.89 -17.32
CA GLN A 124 -6.16 2.45 -16.54
C GLN A 124 -6.32 1.72 -15.20
N ALA A 125 -6.06 2.40 -14.10
CA ALA A 125 -6.51 1.99 -12.78
C ALA A 125 -6.99 3.23 -12.02
N LYS A 126 -8.26 3.60 -12.22
CA LYS A 126 -8.98 4.52 -11.35
C LYS A 126 -9.39 3.79 -10.07
N GLY A 127 -8.75 4.11 -8.97
CA GLY A 127 -9.20 3.72 -7.65
C GLY A 127 -9.64 4.94 -6.84
N GLN A 128 -10.90 5.35 -6.96
CA GLN A 128 -11.52 6.26 -5.99
C GLN A 128 -12.25 5.43 -4.94
N ALA A 129 -11.77 5.48 -3.70
CA ALA A 129 -12.55 4.99 -2.56
C ALA A 129 -13.70 5.98 -2.29
N LYS A 130 -14.88 5.69 -2.79
CA LYS A 130 -16.17 6.10 -2.24
C LYS A 130 -17.02 4.84 -2.17
N GLY A 131 -17.45 4.51 -0.96
CA GLY A 131 -18.37 3.40 -0.74
C GLY A 131 -19.67 3.62 -1.53
N GLN A 132 -19.80 2.89 -2.58
CA GLN A 132 -21.02 2.48 -3.27
C GLN A 132 -20.61 1.31 -4.16
N ALA A 133 -21.39 0.25 -4.18
CA ALA A 133 -21.19 -0.89 -5.06
C ALA A 133 -20.95 -0.40 -6.49
N LYS A 134 -19.71 -0.54 -7.00
CA LYS A 134 -19.37 -0.27 -8.40
C LYS A 134 -19.11 -1.59 -9.08
N GLU A 135 -19.76 -1.78 -10.21
CA GLU A 135 -19.42 -2.80 -11.19
C GLU A 135 -17.90 -2.84 -11.40
N ILE A 136 -17.34 -4.02 -11.25
CA ILE A 136 -15.92 -4.28 -11.41
C ILE A 136 -15.64 -4.25 -12.92
N GLU A 137 -15.10 -3.13 -13.44
CA GLU A 137 -14.58 -3.10 -14.81
C GLU A 137 -13.35 -4.01 -14.89
N LEU A 138 -13.51 -5.16 -15.50
CA LEU A 138 -12.47 -6.13 -15.77
C LEU A 138 -11.65 -5.71 -17.00
N SER A 139 -10.32 -5.85 -16.92
CA SER A 139 -9.45 -5.67 -18.09
C SER A 139 -9.77 -6.72 -19.17
N ASP A 140 -9.41 -6.44 -20.42
CA ASP A 140 -9.68 -7.38 -21.52
C ASP A 140 -9.04 -8.76 -21.28
N THR A 141 -7.85 -8.79 -20.68
CA THR A 141 -7.18 -10.04 -20.28
C THR A 141 -7.96 -10.75 -19.16
N GLU A 142 -8.48 -10.01 -18.18
CA GLU A 142 -9.30 -10.59 -17.11
C GLU A 142 -10.60 -11.15 -17.66
N LYS A 143 -11.27 -10.41 -18.55
CA LYS A 143 -12.50 -10.88 -19.22
C LYS A 143 -12.25 -12.16 -19.99
N ALA A 144 -11.19 -12.23 -20.79
CA ALA A 144 -10.82 -13.43 -21.54
C ALA A 144 -10.52 -14.62 -20.62
N ILE A 145 -9.82 -14.40 -19.48
CA ILE A 145 -9.59 -15.46 -18.49
C ILE A 145 -10.91 -15.93 -17.87
N LEU A 146 -11.82 -15.03 -17.49
CA LEU A 146 -13.09 -15.38 -16.88
C LEU A 146 -14.00 -16.10 -17.86
N GLU A 147 -13.99 -15.73 -19.15
CA GLU A 147 -14.70 -16.41 -20.22
C GLU A 147 -14.20 -17.86 -20.36
N LEU A 148 -12.88 -18.07 -20.40
CA LEU A 148 -12.30 -19.41 -20.41
C LEU A 148 -12.68 -20.23 -19.18
N LEU A 149 -12.66 -19.62 -17.99
CA LEU A 149 -13.02 -20.30 -16.76
C LEU A 149 -14.54 -20.55 -16.62
N SER A 150 -15.37 -19.86 -17.40
CA SER A 150 -16.80 -20.14 -17.47
C SER A 150 -17.11 -21.45 -18.21
N GLU A 151 -16.21 -21.87 -19.10
CA GLU A 151 -16.33 -23.14 -19.83
C GLU A 151 -15.81 -24.33 -18.99
N GLY A 152 -14.99 -24.06 -17.96
CA GLY A 152 -14.49 -25.09 -17.04
C GLY A 152 -13.17 -24.76 -16.38
N PRO A 153 -12.68 -25.65 -15.48
CA PRO A 153 -11.42 -25.47 -14.79
C PRO A 153 -10.23 -25.46 -15.75
N CYS A 154 -9.41 -24.40 -15.73
CA CYS A 154 -8.24 -24.24 -16.58
C CYS A 154 -6.93 -24.17 -15.77
N SER A 155 -5.90 -24.88 -16.25
CA SER A 155 -4.52 -24.73 -15.77
C SER A 155 -3.87 -23.47 -16.31
N THR A 156 -2.75 -23.05 -15.69
CA THR A 156 -1.97 -21.90 -16.23
C THR A 156 -1.54 -22.13 -17.68
N GLU A 157 -1.21 -23.36 -18.04
CA GLU A 157 -0.74 -23.71 -19.39
C GLU A 157 -1.86 -23.63 -20.42
N GLU A 158 -3.05 -24.09 -20.08
CA GLU A 158 -4.25 -23.97 -20.89
C GLU A 158 -4.59 -22.48 -21.13
N ILE A 159 -4.58 -21.66 -20.08
CA ILE A 159 -4.81 -20.21 -20.18
C ILE A 159 -3.77 -19.51 -21.07
N VAL A 160 -2.48 -19.88 -20.94
CA VAL A 160 -1.40 -19.34 -21.80
C VAL A 160 -1.65 -19.65 -23.26
N LYS A 161 -2.06 -20.87 -23.56
CA LYS A 161 -2.35 -21.35 -24.93
C LYS A 161 -3.55 -20.62 -25.54
N GLU A 162 -4.63 -20.52 -24.80
CA GLU A 162 -5.88 -19.90 -25.28
C GLU A 162 -5.73 -18.37 -25.46
N LEU A 163 -4.92 -17.72 -24.62
CA LEU A 163 -4.57 -16.30 -24.78
C LEU A 163 -3.53 -16.04 -25.89
N GLY A 164 -3.12 -17.06 -26.65
CA GLY A 164 -2.12 -16.93 -27.72
C GLY A 164 -0.71 -16.56 -27.24
N LEU A 165 -0.39 -16.82 -25.97
CA LEU A 165 0.91 -16.52 -25.42
C LEU A 165 1.88 -17.68 -25.63
N THR A 166 3.14 -17.38 -25.96
CA THR A 166 4.18 -18.41 -26.20
C THR A 166 4.74 -18.98 -24.90
N LYS A 167 4.56 -18.27 -23.78
CA LYS A 167 5.04 -18.67 -22.45
C LYS A 167 4.30 -17.94 -21.34
N ARG A 168 4.40 -18.45 -20.12
CA ARG A 168 3.90 -17.81 -18.90
C ARG A 168 4.62 -16.46 -18.68
N THR A 169 3.92 -15.35 -18.82
CA THR A 169 4.46 -14.00 -18.62
C THR A 169 4.24 -13.51 -17.21
N GLY A 170 5.09 -12.58 -16.73
CA GLY A 170 4.90 -11.95 -15.42
C GLY A 170 3.61 -11.10 -15.35
N ALA A 171 3.12 -10.63 -16.49
CA ALA A 171 1.83 -9.94 -16.58
C ALA A 171 0.67 -10.90 -16.26
N LEU A 172 0.61 -12.05 -16.93
CA LEU A 172 -0.40 -13.08 -16.69
C LEU A 172 -0.40 -13.54 -15.21
N GLN A 173 0.79 -13.72 -14.61
CA GLN A 173 0.89 -14.11 -13.22
C GLN A 173 0.28 -13.07 -12.28
N ARG A 174 0.53 -11.76 -12.53
CA ARG A 174 -0.06 -10.67 -11.74
C ARG A 174 -1.58 -10.62 -11.91
N THR A 175 -2.08 -10.81 -13.11
CA THR A 175 -3.52 -10.86 -13.38
C THR A 175 -4.20 -12.01 -12.64
N LEU A 176 -3.68 -13.24 -12.74
CA LEU A 176 -4.20 -14.39 -12.01
C LEU A 176 -4.16 -14.21 -10.49
N LYS A 177 -3.07 -13.64 -9.97
CA LYS A 177 -2.94 -13.31 -8.56
C LYS A 177 -3.97 -12.26 -8.13
N GLY A 178 -4.18 -11.21 -8.91
CA GLY A 178 -5.18 -10.18 -8.64
C GLY A 178 -6.62 -10.73 -8.66
N LEU A 179 -6.94 -11.67 -9.55
CA LEU A 179 -8.24 -12.33 -9.58
C LEU A 179 -8.46 -13.25 -8.35
N LEU A 180 -7.40 -13.95 -7.87
CA LEU A 180 -7.42 -14.73 -6.64
C LEU A 180 -7.58 -13.85 -5.40
N GLU A 181 -6.84 -12.74 -5.30
CA GLU A 181 -6.92 -11.79 -4.18
C GLU A 181 -8.29 -11.08 -4.07
N ARG A 182 -8.97 -10.92 -5.20
CA ARG A 182 -10.35 -10.39 -5.27
C ARG A 182 -11.41 -11.48 -5.10
N GLU A 183 -10.99 -12.73 -4.88
CA GLU A 183 -11.88 -13.89 -4.74
C GLU A 183 -12.84 -14.10 -5.93
N ILE A 184 -12.44 -13.64 -7.12
CA ILE A 184 -13.20 -13.84 -8.37
C ILE A 184 -12.95 -15.23 -8.92
N ILE A 185 -11.73 -15.73 -8.77
CA ILE A 185 -11.34 -17.10 -9.08
C ILE A 185 -10.74 -17.75 -7.85
N GLN A 186 -10.73 -19.06 -7.80
CA GLN A 186 -10.09 -19.85 -6.74
C GLN A 186 -9.30 -21.01 -7.32
N TYR A 187 -8.47 -21.62 -6.49
CA TYR A 187 -7.80 -22.86 -6.82
C TYR A 187 -8.75 -24.06 -6.76
N LEU A 188 -8.67 -24.98 -7.71
CA LEU A 188 -9.42 -26.23 -7.67
C LEU A 188 -9.06 -27.08 -6.44
N TYR A 189 -7.78 -27.01 -6.01
CA TYR A 189 -7.26 -27.66 -4.80
C TYR A 189 -6.70 -26.59 -3.85
N PRO A 190 -7.53 -25.89 -3.08
CA PRO A 190 -7.11 -24.77 -2.22
C PRO A 190 -6.17 -25.21 -1.09
N GLU A 191 -6.38 -26.40 -0.53
CA GLU A 191 -5.56 -26.98 0.53
C GLU A 191 -4.15 -27.35 0.05
N THR A 192 -3.95 -27.50 -1.26
CA THR A 192 -2.66 -27.89 -1.86
C THR A 192 -2.34 -27.00 -3.06
N PRO A 193 -1.90 -25.74 -2.85
CA PRO A 193 -1.65 -24.80 -3.94
C PRO A 193 -0.61 -25.23 -4.97
N ARG A 194 0.27 -26.18 -4.60
CA ARG A 194 1.31 -26.77 -5.47
C ARG A 194 0.93 -28.14 -6.04
N HIS A 195 -0.35 -28.48 -6.04
CA HIS A 195 -0.79 -29.76 -6.59
C HIS A 195 -0.45 -29.86 -8.09
N PRO A 196 0.09 -31.01 -8.59
CA PRO A 196 0.48 -31.14 -10.01
C PRO A 196 -0.67 -30.93 -11.00
N GLY A 197 -1.91 -31.21 -10.61
CA GLY A 197 -3.13 -30.97 -11.38
C GLY A 197 -3.85 -29.68 -10.99
N GLN A 198 -3.16 -28.68 -10.43
CA GLN A 198 -3.78 -27.42 -10.01
C GLN A 198 -4.39 -26.68 -11.19
N LYS A 199 -5.64 -26.26 -11.03
CA LYS A 199 -6.40 -25.46 -11.98
C LYS A 199 -7.06 -24.28 -11.27
N TYR A 200 -7.44 -23.29 -12.06
CA TYR A 200 -8.28 -22.18 -11.60
C TYR A 200 -9.74 -22.47 -11.95
N VAL A 201 -10.63 -22.04 -11.08
CA VAL A 201 -12.09 -22.10 -11.28
C VAL A 201 -12.71 -20.77 -10.90
N LEU A 202 -13.87 -20.46 -11.45
CA LEU A 202 -14.67 -19.31 -10.99
C LEU A 202 -15.14 -19.56 -9.56
N ASN A 203 -15.13 -18.52 -8.76
CA ASN A 203 -15.74 -18.56 -7.42
C ASN A 203 -17.24 -18.28 -7.58
N THR A 204 -18.05 -19.33 -7.51
CA THR A 204 -19.53 -19.27 -7.71
C THR A 204 -20.29 -18.97 -6.41
N ASP A 205 -19.60 -18.78 -5.29
CA ASP A 205 -20.22 -18.60 -3.97
C ASP A 205 -20.51 -17.12 -3.61
N LYS A 206 -20.66 -16.23 -4.62
CA LYS A 206 -21.11 -14.85 -4.42
C LYS A 206 -22.21 -14.45 -5.37
#